data_c60f105d36adf00386f7b15ff41eacf2
#
_entry.id   c60f105d36adf00386f7b15ff41eacf2
#
_cell.length_a   1.000
_cell.length_b   1.000
_cell.length_c   1.000
_cell.angle_alpha   90.00
_cell.angle_beta   90.00
_cell.angle_gamma   90.00
#
_symmetry.space_group_name_H-M   'P 1'
#
loop_
_entity.id
_entity.type
_entity.pdbx_description
1 polymer ?
#
loop_
_entity_poly.entity_id
_entity_poly.type
_entity_poly.pdbx_seq_one_letter_code
_entity_poly.pdbx_strand_id
1 'polypeptide(L)'
;TAEYFMVCLFGLTIIAGVSGKSIIKGIIAACLGLLCACVGSDNMTGYDRLTFGVDRLYLGLDLAVCLIGLFALVEIIGKCEGIGNSIKVSMRKKLDDGIITKDEKKRMIRPICLSSIIGVIVGIIPGTGASWISYSQAKNMSKHKEEFGHGSVEGIAAAESANNAVTGATLIPLLTLGIPGDGTVAIMLSALMINGLNPGLSLFTTDGDIMYAIMLGLILVNLFMLVQGRLLTGLFAKVLAIPQEILTPIIVIFCFAGAYSVNKNYFDVSVALSFGAVAWLFRRLDLPAVPILLGLVLGNMTETNFRRALLLSDGDPSIFVSSGYCIAFIVLIIVALWAIIKSKKVEMKTQKVVEKAMAED
;
A
#
# COMPACT_ATOMS: atom_id res chain seq x y z
N THR A 1 6.09 -11.55 -21.30
CA THR A 1 6.63 -12.90 -21.49
C THR A 1 7.28 -13.41 -20.21
N ALA A 2 8.28 -14.30 -20.28
CA ALA A 2 8.89 -14.89 -19.08
C ALA A 2 9.45 -13.84 -18.10
N GLU A 3 10.08 -12.80 -18.60
CA GLU A 3 10.62 -11.70 -17.78
C GLU A 3 9.52 -10.98 -17.00
N TYR A 4 8.38 -10.68 -17.64
CA TYR A 4 7.24 -10.06 -16.96
C TYR A 4 6.63 -10.96 -15.88
N PHE A 5 6.57 -12.26 -16.13
CA PHE A 5 6.18 -13.22 -15.09
C PHE A 5 7.14 -13.17 -13.89
N MET A 6 8.45 -13.15 -14.14
CA MET A 6 9.46 -13.07 -13.08
C MET A 6 9.36 -11.76 -12.29
N VAL A 7 9.03 -10.65 -12.95
CA VAL A 7 8.74 -9.36 -12.28
C VAL A 7 7.52 -9.49 -11.37
N CYS A 8 6.42 -10.07 -11.85
CA CYS A 8 5.22 -10.31 -11.05
C CYS A 8 5.51 -11.23 -9.86
N LEU A 9 6.30 -12.28 -10.07
CA LEU A 9 6.71 -13.21 -9.01
C LEU A 9 7.59 -12.52 -7.96
N PHE A 10 8.49 -11.62 -8.38
CA PHE A 10 9.24 -10.77 -7.49
C PHE A 10 8.32 -9.86 -6.66
N GLY A 11 7.33 -9.20 -7.30
CA GLY A 11 6.31 -8.41 -6.63
C GLY A 11 5.53 -9.22 -5.58
N LEU A 12 5.08 -10.43 -5.94
CA LEU A 12 4.42 -11.35 -5.00
C LEU A 12 5.35 -11.77 -3.84
N THR A 13 6.65 -11.91 -4.10
CA THR A 13 7.63 -12.25 -3.06
C THR A 13 7.78 -11.13 -2.03
N ILE A 14 7.78 -9.86 -2.48
CA ILE A 14 7.85 -8.70 -1.60
C ILE A 14 6.63 -8.65 -0.67
N ILE A 15 5.48 -9.15 -1.11
CA ILE A 15 4.27 -9.29 -0.29
C ILE A 15 4.55 -10.04 1.01
N ALA A 16 5.39 -11.07 0.99
CA ALA A 16 5.79 -11.80 2.18
C ALA A 16 6.51 -10.89 3.20
N GLY A 17 7.21 -9.84 2.74
CA GLY A 17 7.85 -8.83 3.58
C GLY A 17 6.86 -7.89 4.26
N VAL A 18 5.79 -7.51 3.54
CA VAL A 18 4.72 -6.62 4.02
C VAL A 18 3.75 -7.32 4.96
N SER A 19 3.88 -8.63 5.13
CA SER A 19 2.93 -9.51 5.84
C SER A 19 2.86 -9.34 7.37
N GLY A 20 3.27 -8.22 7.94
CA GLY A 20 3.19 -8.01 9.39
C GLY A 20 3.95 -9.09 10.18
N LYS A 21 3.36 -9.63 11.26
CA LYS A 21 4.01 -10.54 12.21
C LYS A 21 4.32 -11.95 11.66
N SER A 22 3.60 -12.44 10.64
CA SER A 22 3.73 -13.82 10.15
C SER A 22 3.79 -13.89 8.62
N ILE A 23 4.89 -14.43 8.08
CA ILE A 23 5.06 -14.67 6.64
C ILE A 23 3.99 -15.63 6.11
N ILE A 24 3.66 -16.69 6.86
CA ILE A 24 2.67 -17.68 6.45
C ILE A 24 1.29 -17.03 6.26
N LYS A 25 0.88 -16.17 7.21
CA LYS A 25 -0.38 -15.43 7.11
C LYS A 25 -0.39 -14.50 5.89
N GLY A 26 0.74 -13.89 5.56
CA GLY A 26 0.86 -13.08 4.35
C GLY A 26 0.76 -13.88 3.06
N ILE A 27 1.36 -15.06 3.00
CA ILE A 27 1.26 -15.95 1.84
C ILE A 27 -0.19 -16.43 1.68
N ILE A 28 -0.86 -16.85 2.76
CA ILE A 28 -2.28 -17.24 2.71
C ILE A 28 -3.13 -16.09 2.18
N ALA A 29 -2.92 -14.88 2.70
CA ALA A 29 -3.63 -13.69 2.25
C ALA A 29 -3.39 -13.39 0.76
N ALA A 30 -2.14 -13.49 0.30
CA ALA A 30 -1.80 -13.31 -1.11
C ALA A 30 -2.45 -14.38 -2.01
N CYS A 31 -2.45 -15.66 -1.59
CA CYS A 31 -3.13 -16.73 -2.31
C CYS A 31 -4.64 -16.50 -2.43
N LEU A 32 -5.27 -15.97 -1.37
CA LEU A 32 -6.69 -15.59 -1.43
C LEU A 32 -6.93 -14.44 -2.40
N GLY A 33 -6.03 -13.44 -2.44
CA GLY A 33 -6.08 -12.39 -3.45
C GLY A 33 -5.93 -12.91 -4.87
N LEU A 34 -4.99 -13.82 -5.11
CA LEU A 34 -4.80 -14.49 -6.40
C LEU A 34 -6.05 -15.30 -6.81
N LEU A 35 -6.68 -15.98 -5.86
CA LEU A 35 -7.92 -16.73 -6.12
C LEU A 35 -9.07 -15.77 -6.50
N CYS A 36 -9.19 -14.63 -5.83
CA CYS A 36 -10.17 -13.60 -6.21
C CYS A 36 -9.88 -13.03 -7.62
N ALA A 37 -8.62 -12.88 -8.01
CA ALA A 37 -8.25 -12.44 -9.35
C ALA A 37 -8.62 -13.44 -10.45
N CYS A 38 -8.85 -14.71 -10.10
CA CYS A 38 -9.32 -15.73 -11.05
C CYS A 38 -10.83 -15.70 -11.31
N VAL A 39 -11.60 -14.86 -10.60
CA VAL A 39 -13.04 -14.71 -10.83
C VAL A 39 -13.29 -14.00 -12.15
N GLY A 40 -14.14 -14.58 -13.00
CA GLY A 40 -14.52 -13.98 -14.29
C GLY A 40 -14.17 -14.84 -15.48
N SER A 41 -14.34 -14.29 -16.67
CA SER A 41 -13.97 -14.95 -17.91
C SER A 41 -12.46 -14.90 -18.12
N ASP A 42 -11.88 -16.05 -18.42
CA ASP A 42 -10.45 -16.17 -18.71
C ASP A 42 -10.07 -15.42 -19.99
N ASN A 43 -9.19 -14.46 -19.90
CA ASN A 43 -8.75 -13.61 -21.03
C ASN A 43 -8.06 -14.41 -22.17
N MET A 44 -7.59 -15.63 -21.94
CA MET A 44 -6.89 -16.43 -22.93
C MET A 44 -7.78 -17.49 -23.60
N THR A 45 -8.69 -18.09 -22.84
CA THR A 45 -9.52 -19.20 -23.32
C THR A 45 -10.99 -18.85 -23.43
N GLY A 46 -11.44 -17.74 -22.83
CA GLY A 46 -12.84 -17.35 -22.75
C GLY A 46 -13.69 -18.21 -21.82
N TYR A 47 -13.11 -19.17 -21.09
CA TYR A 47 -13.86 -19.98 -20.13
C TYR A 47 -14.17 -19.17 -18.86
N ASP A 48 -15.39 -19.34 -18.36
CA ASP A 48 -15.85 -18.68 -17.15
C ASP A 48 -15.37 -19.43 -15.91
N ARG A 49 -14.77 -18.70 -14.98
CA ARG A 49 -14.21 -19.23 -13.74
C ARG A 49 -14.82 -18.56 -12.52
N LEU A 50 -15.28 -19.37 -11.57
CA LEU A 50 -15.82 -18.91 -10.28
C LEU A 50 -16.95 -17.88 -10.41
N THR A 51 -17.71 -17.94 -11.52
CA THR A 51 -18.83 -17.02 -11.77
C THR A 51 -20.14 -17.48 -11.12
N PHE A 52 -20.23 -18.77 -10.75
CA PHE A 52 -21.40 -19.37 -10.08
C PHE A 52 -22.74 -19.09 -10.79
N GLY A 53 -22.71 -18.82 -12.11
CA GLY A 53 -23.89 -18.45 -12.90
C GLY A 53 -24.38 -17.03 -12.69
N VAL A 54 -23.59 -16.17 -12.09
CA VAL A 54 -23.91 -14.74 -11.90
C VAL A 54 -23.29 -13.94 -13.05
N ASP A 55 -24.15 -13.39 -13.92
CA ASP A 55 -23.71 -12.67 -15.13
C ASP A 55 -22.71 -11.54 -14.86
N ARG A 56 -22.84 -10.87 -13.73
CA ARG A 56 -21.96 -9.76 -13.35
C ARG A 56 -20.55 -10.19 -13.01
N LEU A 57 -20.37 -11.44 -12.57
CA LEU A 57 -19.05 -11.98 -12.28
C LEU A 57 -18.25 -12.37 -13.52
N TYR A 58 -18.87 -12.42 -14.72
CA TYR A 58 -18.12 -12.68 -15.97
C TYR A 58 -17.09 -11.60 -16.28
N LEU A 59 -17.34 -10.36 -15.87
CA LEU A 59 -16.41 -9.22 -16.00
C LEU A 59 -15.31 -9.22 -14.94
N GLY A 60 -15.35 -10.18 -14.00
CA GLY A 60 -14.44 -10.22 -12.86
C GLY A 60 -14.85 -9.30 -11.71
N LEU A 61 -13.97 -9.15 -10.75
CA LEU A 61 -14.14 -8.30 -9.58
C LEU A 61 -13.46 -6.95 -9.84
N ASP A 62 -14.22 -5.85 -9.76
CA ASP A 62 -13.65 -4.52 -9.91
C ASP A 62 -12.72 -4.19 -8.72
N LEU A 63 -11.50 -3.79 -9.02
CA LEU A 63 -10.47 -3.53 -8.03
C LEU A 63 -10.87 -2.39 -7.07
N ALA A 64 -11.45 -1.31 -7.60
CA ALA A 64 -11.86 -0.17 -6.77
C ALA A 64 -12.95 -0.56 -5.77
N VAL A 65 -13.91 -1.39 -6.21
CA VAL A 65 -14.98 -1.92 -5.35
C VAL A 65 -14.41 -2.82 -4.25
N CYS A 66 -13.49 -3.72 -4.60
CA CYS A 66 -12.80 -4.59 -3.64
C CYS A 66 -12.03 -3.78 -2.60
N LEU A 67 -11.36 -2.67 -3.03
CA LEU A 67 -10.60 -1.79 -2.14
C LEU A 67 -11.51 -1.05 -1.13
N ILE A 68 -12.69 -0.59 -1.56
CA ILE A 68 -13.66 0.02 -0.66
C ILE A 68 -14.03 -1.00 0.45
N GLY A 69 -14.25 -2.26 0.08
CA GLY A 69 -14.52 -3.34 1.04
C GLY A 69 -13.35 -3.59 1.97
N LEU A 70 -12.19 -3.90 1.41
CA LEU A 70 -10.99 -4.34 2.16
C LEU A 70 -10.45 -3.29 3.13
N PHE A 71 -10.57 -2.01 2.82
CA PHE A 71 -9.97 -0.94 3.62
C PHE A 71 -10.99 -0.04 4.29
N ALA A 72 -11.97 0.51 3.53
CA ALA A 72 -12.90 1.46 4.11
C ALA A 72 -13.93 0.79 5.02
N LEU A 73 -14.62 -0.26 4.54
CA LEU A 73 -15.67 -0.91 5.31
C LEU A 73 -15.12 -1.67 6.53
N VAL A 74 -13.96 -2.32 6.42
CA VAL A 74 -13.35 -3.01 7.57
C VAL A 74 -12.97 -2.05 8.69
N GLU A 75 -12.52 -0.84 8.34
CA GLU A 75 -12.19 0.18 9.35
C GLU A 75 -13.45 0.68 10.06
N ILE A 76 -14.54 0.85 9.33
CA ILE A 76 -15.84 1.22 9.88
C ILE A 76 -16.36 0.14 10.82
N ILE A 77 -16.37 -1.11 10.41
CA ILE A 77 -16.81 -2.25 11.24
C ILE A 77 -15.97 -2.32 12.52
N GLY A 78 -14.65 -2.15 12.42
CA GLY A 78 -13.76 -2.14 13.57
C GLY A 78 -14.05 -1.01 14.57
N LYS A 79 -14.42 0.17 14.07
CA LYS A 79 -14.84 1.30 14.92
C LYS A 79 -16.18 1.03 15.60
N CYS A 80 -17.14 0.43 14.91
CA CYS A 80 -18.42 0.03 15.51
C CYS A 80 -18.26 -0.99 16.63
N GLU A 81 -17.25 -1.85 16.56
CA GLU A 81 -16.97 -2.84 17.62
C GLU A 81 -16.19 -2.26 18.81
N GLY A 82 -15.80 -0.98 18.78
CA GLY A 82 -14.96 -0.37 19.81
C GLY A 82 -13.52 -0.86 19.83
N ILE A 83 -13.10 -1.58 18.79
CA ILE A 83 -11.73 -2.12 18.62
C ILE A 83 -10.74 -1.00 18.20
N GLY A 84 -11.25 0.13 17.73
CA GLY A 84 -10.44 1.32 17.47
C GLY A 84 -10.34 2.16 18.74
N ASN A 85 -9.14 2.26 19.32
CA ASN A 85 -8.89 3.28 20.32
C ASN A 85 -9.25 4.64 19.70
N SER A 86 -10.36 5.23 20.13
CA SER A 86 -10.65 6.60 19.83
C SER A 86 -9.54 7.42 20.50
N ILE A 87 -8.53 7.82 19.74
CA ILE A 87 -7.62 8.85 20.18
C ILE A 87 -8.52 10.08 20.35
N LYS A 88 -8.93 10.33 21.58
CA LYS A 88 -9.53 11.63 21.94
C LYS A 88 -8.45 12.65 21.66
N VAL A 89 -8.49 13.23 20.46
CA VAL A 89 -7.70 14.41 20.16
C VAL A 89 -8.24 15.49 21.11
N SER A 90 -7.61 15.60 22.28
CA SER A 90 -7.85 16.72 23.18
C SER A 90 -7.39 17.95 22.40
N MET A 91 -8.34 18.65 21.78
CA MET A 91 -8.05 19.98 21.28
C MET A 91 -7.66 20.81 22.49
N ARG A 92 -6.36 21.04 22.68
CA ARG A 92 -5.90 22.10 23.56
C ARG A 92 -6.61 23.38 23.11
N LYS A 93 -7.26 24.03 24.02
CA LYS A 93 -8.11 25.24 23.84
C LYS A 93 -7.35 26.46 23.29
N LYS A 94 -6.04 26.39 23.24
CA LYS A 94 -5.10 27.22 22.50
C LYS A 94 -4.13 26.21 21.85
N LEU A 95 -4.16 26.09 20.54
CA LEU A 95 -2.96 25.89 19.79
C LEU A 95 -2.06 27.07 20.18
N ASP A 96 -1.26 26.90 21.21
CA ASP A 96 -0.08 27.72 21.42
C ASP A 96 0.78 27.30 20.23
N ASP A 97 0.61 28.10 19.20
CA ASP A 97 1.08 27.77 17.88
C ASP A 97 2.56 27.74 18.01
N GLY A 98 3.09 26.55 18.10
CA GLY A 98 4.49 26.34 18.05
C GLY A 98 5.03 27.00 16.80
N ILE A 99 5.28 28.30 16.89
CA ILE A 99 6.10 29.01 15.93
C ILE A 99 7.44 28.32 16.05
N ILE A 100 7.70 27.42 15.09
CA ILE A 100 8.97 26.71 15.03
C ILE A 100 10.08 27.74 15.12
N THR A 101 10.86 27.69 16.17
CA THR A 101 11.96 28.62 16.44
C THR A 101 13.03 28.50 15.35
N LYS A 102 13.89 29.51 15.24
CA LYS A 102 15.00 29.46 14.27
C LYS A 102 15.97 28.30 14.55
N ASP A 103 16.14 27.96 15.81
CA ASP A 103 16.99 26.85 16.23
C ASP A 103 16.38 25.49 15.86
N GLU A 104 15.10 25.27 16.12
CA GLU A 104 14.35 24.08 15.72
C GLU A 104 14.38 23.90 14.19
N LYS A 105 14.16 24.98 13.42
CA LYS A 105 14.30 24.93 11.95
C LYS A 105 15.66 24.43 11.52
N LYS A 106 16.74 24.91 12.15
CA LYS A 106 18.11 24.47 11.84
C LYS A 106 18.33 23.01 12.21
N ARG A 107 17.76 22.57 13.34
CA ARG A 107 17.83 21.16 13.80
C ARG A 107 17.13 20.20 12.82
N MET A 108 16.02 20.62 12.20
CA MET A 108 15.22 19.81 11.28
C MET A 108 15.88 19.57 9.91
N ILE A 109 16.75 20.45 9.42
CA ILE A 109 17.30 20.40 8.05
C ILE A 109 17.98 19.06 7.78
N ARG A 110 18.87 18.62 8.66
CA ARG A 110 19.63 17.38 8.49
C ARG A 110 18.72 16.14 8.51
N PRO A 111 17.80 15.96 9.49
CA PRO A 111 16.81 14.91 9.47
C PRO A 111 15.97 14.90 8.16
N ILE A 112 15.47 16.05 7.70
CA ILE A 112 14.68 16.16 6.47
C ILE A 112 15.49 15.63 5.27
N CYS A 113 16.70 16.13 5.04
CA CYS A 113 17.51 15.71 3.89
C CYS A 113 17.81 14.20 3.90
N LEU A 114 18.25 13.68 5.04
CA LEU A 114 18.60 12.25 5.15
C LEU A 114 17.36 11.36 5.01
N SER A 115 16.26 11.75 5.64
CA SER A 115 15.01 10.99 5.62
C SER A 115 14.37 11.01 4.23
N SER A 116 14.50 12.09 3.48
CA SER A 116 14.05 12.14 2.08
C SER A 116 14.84 11.14 1.21
N ILE A 117 16.16 11.06 1.38
CA ILE A 117 16.98 10.06 0.66
C ILE A 117 16.57 8.64 1.05
N ILE A 118 16.39 8.38 2.34
CA ILE A 118 15.92 7.07 2.82
C ILE A 118 14.55 6.76 2.25
N GLY A 119 13.64 7.73 2.26
CA GLY A 119 12.30 7.58 1.71
C GLY A 119 12.30 7.20 0.23
N VAL A 120 13.18 7.83 -0.57
CA VAL A 120 13.34 7.47 -1.99
C VAL A 120 13.86 6.05 -2.15
N ILE A 121 14.95 5.69 -1.48
CA ILE A 121 15.57 4.37 -1.63
C ILE A 121 14.63 3.25 -1.15
N VAL A 122 14.03 3.46 0.02
CA VAL A 122 13.15 2.49 0.66
C VAL A 122 11.79 2.42 -0.04
N GLY A 123 11.29 3.55 -0.55
CA GLY A 123 10.00 3.64 -1.25
C GLY A 123 9.95 2.89 -2.59
N ILE A 124 11.09 2.67 -3.25
CA ILE A 124 11.17 1.81 -4.44
C ILE A 124 10.81 0.36 -4.08
N ILE A 125 11.07 -0.05 -2.82
CA ILE A 125 10.75 -1.39 -2.33
C ILE A 125 9.39 -1.33 -1.61
N PRO A 126 8.33 -1.97 -2.12
CA PRO A 126 7.01 -1.93 -1.51
C PRO A 126 7.00 -2.36 -0.03
N GLY A 127 6.24 -1.65 0.80
CA GLY A 127 5.91 -2.07 2.16
C GLY A 127 7.02 -1.99 3.21
N THR A 128 8.07 -1.23 2.99
CA THR A 128 9.28 -1.22 3.83
C THR A 128 9.28 -0.24 5.02
N GLY A 129 8.24 0.58 5.18
CA GLY A 129 8.10 1.42 6.38
C GLY A 129 9.18 2.51 6.53
N ALA A 130 9.47 3.25 5.48
CA ALA A 130 10.51 4.28 5.44
C ALA A 130 10.39 5.32 6.56
N SER A 131 9.19 5.70 6.95
CA SER A 131 8.94 6.66 8.04
C SER A 131 9.49 6.19 9.37
N TRP A 132 9.33 4.90 9.70
CA TRP A 132 9.86 4.31 10.92
C TRP A 132 11.39 4.24 10.92
N ILE A 133 11.97 3.83 9.79
CA ILE A 133 13.43 3.77 9.62
C ILE A 133 14.01 5.16 9.80
N SER A 134 13.42 6.17 9.18
CA SER A 134 13.86 7.56 9.23
C SER A 134 13.73 8.16 10.63
N TYR A 135 12.61 7.90 11.32
CA TYR A 135 12.41 8.31 12.71
C TYR A 135 13.48 7.70 13.63
N SER A 136 13.73 6.39 13.49
CA SER A 136 14.72 5.68 14.29
C SER A 136 16.16 6.21 14.04
N GLN A 137 16.49 6.49 12.77
CA GLN A 137 17.76 7.08 12.41
C GLN A 137 17.93 8.50 12.97
N ALA A 138 16.89 9.34 12.85
CA ALA A 138 16.92 10.69 13.41
C ALA A 138 17.14 10.66 14.92
N LYS A 139 16.47 9.75 15.64
CA LYS A 139 16.67 9.53 17.08
C LYS A 139 18.11 9.17 17.40
N ASN A 140 18.73 8.26 16.64
CA ASN A 140 20.10 7.83 16.87
C ASN A 140 21.13 8.96 16.65
N MET A 141 20.85 9.86 15.71
CA MET A 141 21.73 10.96 15.32
C MET A 141 21.49 12.25 16.08
N SER A 142 20.32 12.37 16.74
CA SER A 142 19.96 13.58 17.50
C SER A 142 20.78 13.70 18.79
N LYS A 143 21.05 14.96 19.18
CA LYS A 143 21.58 15.31 20.51
C LYS A 143 20.46 15.37 21.57
N HIS A 144 19.21 15.40 21.15
CA HIS A 144 18.02 15.54 22.00
C HIS A 144 17.17 14.26 21.95
N LYS A 145 17.81 13.13 22.27
CA LYS A 145 17.16 11.79 22.17
C LYS A 145 15.98 11.64 23.11
N GLU A 146 15.95 12.38 24.19
CA GLU A 146 14.89 12.42 25.20
C GLU A 146 13.58 13.04 24.71
N GLU A 147 13.65 13.90 23.68
CA GLU A 147 12.45 14.49 23.08
C GLU A 147 11.67 13.47 22.23
N PHE A 148 12.33 12.37 21.76
CA PHE A 148 11.70 11.38 20.89
C PHE A 148 10.69 10.55 21.66
N GLY A 149 9.44 10.55 21.18
CA GLY A 149 8.26 10.01 21.87
C GLY A 149 7.49 11.06 22.67
N HIS A 150 8.06 12.26 22.89
CA HIS A 150 7.46 13.35 23.68
C HIS A 150 7.28 14.65 22.88
N GLY A 151 7.23 14.56 21.53
CA GLY A 151 7.01 15.70 20.65
C GLY A 151 8.26 16.24 19.96
N SER A 152 9.26 15.39 19.69
CA SER A 152 10.47 15.77 18.98
C SER A 152 10.19 16.32 17.58
N VAL A 153 10.58 17.58 17.34
CA VAL A 153 10.46 18.22 16.02
C VAL A 153 11.34 17.52 14.98
N GLU A 154 12.51 17.01 15.36
CA GLU A 154 13.41 16.25 14.51
C GLU A 154 12.80 14.91 14.10
N GLY A 155 12.15 14.22 15.05
CA GLY A 155 11.49 12.95 14.82
C GLY A 155 10.30 13.06 13.87
N ILE A 156 9.45 14.07 14.09
CA ILE A 156 8.30 14.36 13.21
C ILE A 156 8.80 14.72 11.80
N ALA A 157 9.77 15.65 11.70
CA ALA A 157 10.32 16.08 10.43
C ALA A 157 10.94 14.91 9.64
N ALA A 158 11.64 14.01 10.31
CA ALA A 158 12.22 12.83 9.67
C ALA A 158 11.15 11.87 9.14
N ALA A 159 10.16 11.53 9.97
CA ALA A 159 9.10 10.59 9.59
C ALA A 159 8.27 11.13 8.40
N GLU A 160 7.86 12.40 8.47
CA GLU A 160 7.03 13.02 7.45
C GLU A 160 7.79 13.28 6.15
N SER A 161 9.07 13.67 6.22
CA SER A 161 9.91 13.84 5.01
C SER A 161 10.12 12.51 4.29
N ALA A 162 10.33 11.43 5.03
CA ALA A 162 10.43 10.09 4.43
C ALA A 162 9.11 9.67 3.80
N ASN A 163 7.98 9.91 4.48
CA ASN A 163 6.64 9.58 3.99
C ASN A 163 6.34 10.30 2.65
N ASN A 164 6.63 11.59 2.58
CA ASN A 164 6.48 12.35 1.33
C ASN A 164 7.40 11.85 0.22
N ALA A 165 8.65 11.49 0.54
CA ALA A 165 9.60 10.96 -0.43
C ALA A 165 9.17 9.57 -0.95
N VAL A 166 8.61 8.72 -0.09
CA VAL A 166 8.04 7.41 -0.48
C VAL A 166 6.94 7.58 -1.51
N THR A 167 6.07 8.58 -1.36
CA THR A 167 4.95 8.81 -2.29
C THR A 167 5.42 8.98 -3.74
N GLY A 168 6.53 9.70 -3.97
CA GLY A 168 7.13 9.78 -5.30
C GLY A 168 7.86 8.50 -5.72
N ALA A 169 8.57 7.86 -4.79
CA ALA A 169 9.39 6.69 -5.08
C ALA A 169 8.57 5.44 -5.41
N THR A 170 7.41 5.25 -4.79
CA THR A 170 6.49 4.13 -5.05
C THR A 170 5.84 4.20 -6.43
N LEU A 171 5.84 5.37 -7.07
CA LEU A 171 5.39 5.52 -8.45
C LEU A 171 6.36 4.89 -9.45
N ILE A 172 7.63 4.73 -9.11
CA ILE A 172 8.61 4.10 -10.00
C ILE A 172 8.18 2.65 -10.31
N PRO A 173 8.05 1.74 -9.33
CA PRO A 173 7.59 0.38 -9.61
C PRO A 173 6.15 0.34 -10.13
N LEU A 174 5.27 1.26 -9.70
CA LEU A 174 3.91 1.33 -10.22
C LEU A 174 3.90 1.57 -11.73
N LEU A 175 4.55 2.64 -12.18
CA LEU A 175 4.47 3.09 -13.57
C LEU A 175 5.31 2.22 -14.51
N THR A 176 6.44 1.67 -14.02
CA THR A 176 7.33 0.83 -14.83
C THR A 176 6.91 -0.63 -14.87
N LEU A 177 6.43 -1.18 -13.76
CA LEU A 177 6.17 -2.61 -13.58
C LEU A 177 4.70 -2.94 -13.30
N GLY A 178 3.87 -1.92 -13.02
CA GLY A 178 2.49 -2.13 -12.57
C GLY A 178 2.39 -2.68 -11.14
N ILE A 179 3.45 -2.54 -10.33
CA ILE A 179 3.49 -3.06 -8.96
C ILE A 179 3.26 -1.92 -7.97
N PRO A 180 2.10 -1.86 -7.30
CA PRO A 180 1.84 -0.85 -6.29
C PRO A 180 2.64 -1.12 -5.02
N GLY A 181 3.26 -0.06 -4.46
CA GLY A 181 4.05 -0.15 -3.24
C GLY A 181 3.22 -0.17 -1.94
N ASP A 182 2.01 0.36 -2.00
CA ASP A 182 1.07 0.43 -0.87
C ASP A 182 -0.39 0.52 -1.37
N GLY A 183 -1.34 0.58 -0.42
CA GLY A 183 -2.77 0.64 -0.74
C GLY A 183 -3.18 1.91 -1.51
N THR A 184 -2.57 3.06 -1.22
CA THR A 184 -2.88 4.33 -1.91
C THR A 184 -2.42 4.27 -3.36
N VAL A 185 -1.22 3.76 -3.60
CA VAL A 185 -0.65 3.57 -4.94
C VAL A 185 -1.42 2.52 -5.74
N ALA A 186 -2.03 1.52 -5.07
CA ALA A 186 -2.92 0.56 -5.72
C ALA A 186 -4.24 1.19 -6.20
N ILE A 187 -4.77 2.17 -5.45
CA ILE A 187 -5.93 2.96 -5.90
C ILE A 187 -5.54 3.80 -7.13
N MET A 188 -4.34 4.39 -7.13
CA MET A 188 -3.84 5.10 -8.31
C MET A 188 -3.71 4.17 -9.52
N LEU A 189 -3.21 2.95 -9.33
CA LEU A 189 -3.16 1.94 -10.40
C LEU A 189 -4.55 1.71 -11.01
N SER A 190 -5.55 1.51 -10.16
CA SER A 190 -6.95 1.34 -10.62
C SER A 190 -7.43 2.54 -11.42
N ALA A 191 -7.15 3.76 -10.94
CA ALA A 191 -7.52 4.99 -11.65
C ALA A 191 -6.84 5.09 -13.02
N LEU A 192 -5.56 4.73 -13.14
CA LEU A 192 -4.85 4.67 -14.42
C LEU A 192 -5.50 3.66 -15.37
N MET A 193 -5.77 2.44 -14.87
CA MET A 193 -6.37 1.36 -15.68
C MET A 193 -7.79 1.70 -16.16
N ILE A 194 -8.63 2.33 -15.33
CA ILE A 194 -9.97 2.79 -15.72
C ILE A 194 -9.89 3.85 -16.84
N ASN A 195 -8.83 4.66 -16.85
CA ASN A 195 -8.59 5.64 -17.91
C ASN A 195 -7.85 5.04 -19.12
N GLY A 196 -7.69 3.72 -19.20
CA GLY A 196 -7.06 3.03 -20.32
C GLY A 196 -5.52 3.06 -20.31
N LEU A 197 -4.91 3.60 -19.25
CA LEU A 197 -3.46 3.68 -19.10
C LEU A 197 -2.94 2.41 -18.41
N ASN A 198 -2.25 1.56 -19.15
CA ASN A 198 -1.67 0.34 -18.61
C ASN A 198 -0.23 0.59 -18.18
N PRO A 199 0.09 0.45 -16.88
CA PRO A 199 1.46 0.56 -16.40
C PRO A 199 2.39 -0.44 -17.10
N GLY A 200 3.62 -0.03 -17.32
CA GLY A 200 4.62 -0.83 -18.01
C GLY A 200 5.41 0.00 -19.03
N LEU A 201 6.25 -0.67 -19.79
CA LEU A 201 7.10 -0.02 -20.79
C LEU A 201 6.27 0.75 -21.85
N SER A 202 5.10 0.24 -22.21
CA SER A 202 4.18 0.87 -23.15
C SER A 202 3.75 2.27 -22.71
N LEU A 203 3.55 2.50 -21.42
CA LEU A 203 3.17 3.80 -20.87
C LEU A 203 4.20 4.87 -21.20
N PHE A 204 5.49 4.52 -21.26
CA PHE A 204 6.57 5.46 -21.58
C PHE A 204 6.79 5.65 -23.08
N THR A 205 6.41 4.67 -23.89
CA THR A 205 6.64 4.69 -25.34
C THR A 205 5.43 5.16 -26.14
N THR A 206 4.22 4.75 -25.71
CA THR A 206 2.97 5.06 -26.42
C THR A 206 2.27 6.27 -25.81
N ASP A 207 2.24 6.36 -24.47
CA ASP A 207 1.51 7.38 -23.73
C ASP A 207 2.46 8.34 -22.99
N GLY A 208 3.66 8.57 -23.54
CA GLY A 208 4.71 9.36 -22.91
C GLY A 208 4.28 10.78 -22.54
N ASP A 209 3.46 11.43 -23.37
CA ASP A 209 2.94 12.78 -23.10
C ASP A 209 2.08 12.81 -21.84
N ILE A 210 1.22 11.80 -21.66
CA ILE A 210 0.38 11.66 -20.46
C ILE A 210 1.27 11.38 -19.25
N MET A 211 2.31 10.57 -19.41
CA MET A 211 3.27 10.27 -18.37
C MET A 211 4.00 11.51 -17.85
N TYR A 212 4.48 12.36 -18.77
CA TYR A 212 5.09 13.64 -18.41
C TYR A 212 4.08 14.59 -17.77
N ALA A 213 2.84 14.62 -18.25
CA ALA A 213 1.78 15.41 -17.65
C ALA A 213 1.48 14.96 -16.20
N ILE A 214 1.47 13.67 -15.91
CA ILE A 214 1.32 13.13 -14.55
C ILE A 214 2.50 13.59 -13.67
N MET A 215 3.74 13.46 -14.14
CA MET A 215 4.92 13.86 -13.36
C MET A 215 4.92 15.37 -13.04
N LEU A 216 4.62 16.21 -14.01
CA LEU A 216 4.52 17.65 -13.81
C LEU A 216 3.32 18.00 -12.92
N GLY A 217 2.21 17.30 -13.11
CA GLY A 217 1.01 17.43 -12.26
C GLY A 217 1.31 17.14 -10.79
N LEU A 218 2.13 16.14 -10.48
CA LEU A 218 2.54 15.82 -9.11
C LEU A 218 3.33 16.96 -8.45
N ILE A 219 4.15 17.70 -9.22
CA ILE A 219 4.84 18.89 -8.71
C ILE A 219 3.82 19.95 -8.31
N LEU A 220 2.82 20.21 -9.18
CA LEU A 220 1.75 21.16 -8.89
C LEU A 220 0.91 20.70 -7.70
N VAL A 221 0.57 19.42 -7.61
CA VAL A 221 -0.17 18.83 -6.49
C VAL A 221 0.58 19.08 -5.17
N ASN A 222 1.90 18.89 -5.13
CA ASN A 222 2.71 19.16 -3.93
C ASN A 222 2.70 20.64 -3.53
N LEU A 223 2.73 21.55 -4.51
CA LEU A 223 2.60 22.98 -4.23
C LEU A 223 1.22 23.34 -3.67
N PHE A 224 0.15 22.82 -4.28
CA PHE A 224 -1.21 23.00 -3.76
C PHE A 224 -1.37 22.36 -2.39
N MET A 225 -0.80 21.18 -2.13
CA MET A 225 -0.83 20.53 -0.84
C MET A 225 -0.17 21.40 0.25
N LEU A 226 0.96 22.04 -0.05
CA LEU A 226 1.61 22.96 0.87
C LEU A 226 0.71 24.16 1.23
N VAL A 227 0.10 24.77 0.21
CA VAL A 227 -0.81 25.91 0.39
C VAL A 227 -2.06 25.50 1.17
N GLN A 228 -2.72 24.43 0.75
CA GLN A 228 -3.93 23.92 1.40
C GLN A 228 -3.64 23.47 2.83
N GLY A 229 -2.54 22.74 3.06
CA GLY A 229 -2.12 22.31 4.38
C GLY A 229 -1.98 23.50 5.31
N ARG A 230 -1.32 24.57 4.88
CA ARG A 230 -1.16 25.78 5.68
C ARG A 230 -2.48 26.51 5.97
N LEU A 231 -3.37 26.58 4.98
CA LEU A 231 -4.62 27.33 5.11
C LEU A 231 -5.74 26.52 5.77
N LEU A 232 -5.83 25.21 5.51
CA LEU A 232 -6.98 24.38 5.84
C LEU A 232 -6.73 23.45 7.04
N THR A 233 -5.53 23.40 7.61
CA THR A 233 -5.22 22.53 8.78
C THR A 233 -6.21 22.78 9.93
N GLY A 234 -6.54 24.03 10.23
CA GLY A 234 -7.52 24.36 11.26
C GLY A 234 -8.94 23.90 10.95
N LEU A 235 -9.32 23.86 9.66
CA LEU A 235 -10.61 23.32 9.21
C LEU A 235 -10.65 21.81 9.34
N PHE A 236 -9.61 21.12 8.88
CA PHE A 236 -9.49 19.66 9.00
C PHE A 236 -9.48 19.20 10.46
N ALA A 237 -8.79 19.95 11.34
CA ALA A 237 -8.82 19.69 12.78
C ALA A 237 -10.24 19.76 13.36
N LYS A 238 -11.11 20.66 12.87
CA LYS A 238 -12.52 20.70 13.28
C LYS A 238 -13.31 19.48 12.83
N VAL A 239 -13.02 18.93 11.63
CA VAL A 239 -13.66 17.70 11.15
C VAL A 239 -13.30 16.51 12.06
N LEU A 240 -12.04 16.43 12.53
CA LEU A 240 -11.61 15.39 13.48
C LEU A 240 -12.29 15.52 14.85
N ALA A 241 -12.84 16.69 15.18
CA ALA A 241 -13.60 16.92 16.42
C ALA A 241 -15.06 16.43 16.33
N ILE A 242 -15.55 16.08 15.13
CA ILE A 242 -16.90 15.53 14.96
C ILE A 242 -16.96 14.18 15.68
N PRO A 243 -17.98 13.94 16.54
CA PRO A 243 -18.16 12.65 17.18
C PRO A 243 -18.22 11.51 16.18
N GLN A 244 -17.57 10.39 16.52
CA GLN A 244 -17.50 9.23 15.61
C GLN A 244 -18.88 8.66 15.29
N GLU A 245 -19.83 8.80 16.20
CA GLU A 245 -21.22 8.40 16.04
C GLU A 245 -21.92 9.09 14.85
N ILE A 246 -21.47 10.32 14.52
CA ILE A 246 -21.97 11.08 13.36
C ILE A 246 -21.11 10.81 12.14
N LEU A 247 -19.80 10.80 12.31
CA LEU A 247 -18.85 10.66 11.20
C LEU A 247 -18.94 9.28 10.53
N THR A 248 -19.10 8.22 11.34
CA THR A 248 -19.13 6.83 10.84
C THR A 248 -20.29 6.58 9.86
N PRO A 249 -21.56 6.92 10.16
CA PRO A 249 -22.65 6.77 9.19
C PRO A 249 -22.44 7.54 7.89
N ILE A 250 -21.89 8.74 7.96
CA ILE A 250 -21.58 9.57 6.78
C ILE A 250 -20.57 8.84 5.89
N ILE A 251 -19.50 8.28 6.47
CA ILE A 251 -18.48 7.53 5.71
C ILE A 251 -19.12 6.28 5.07
N VAL A 252 -20.01 5.56 5.79
CA VAL A 252 -20.71 4.40 5.25
C VAL A 252 -21.51 4.76 4.00
N ILE A 253 -22.26 5.87 4.04
CA ILE A 253 -23.03 6.35 2.89
C ILE A 253 -22.10 6.64 1.70
N PHE A 254 -20.97 7.31 1.95
CA PHE A 254 -19.99 7.57 0.89
C PHE A 254 -19.35 6.29 0.33
N CYS A 255 -19.07 5.28 1.17
CA CYS A 255 -18.57 4.00 0.70
C CYS A 255 -19.56 3.30 -0.23
N PHE A 256 -20.86 3.28 0.12
CA PHE A 256 -21.90 2.67 -0.72
C PHE A 256 -22.14 3.47 -2.00
N ALA A 257 -22.20 4.79 -1.90
CA ALA A 257 -22.32 5.66 -3.07
C ALA A 257 -21.09 5.50 -4.00
N GLY A 258 -19.88 5.42 -3.42
CA GLY A 258 -18.65 5.17 -4.17
C GLY A 258 -18.66 3.83 -4.88
N ALA A 259 -18.97 2.73 -4.18
CA ALA A 259 -19.06 1.40 -4.77
C ALA A 259 -20.11 1.33 -5.90
N TYR A 260 -21.28 1.93 -5.70
CA TYR A 260 -22.31 2.03 -6.74
C TYR A 260 -21.83 2.83 -7.96
N SER A 261 -21.10 3.92 -7.72
CA SER A 261 -20.70 4.87 -8.78
C SER A 261 -19.69 4.30 -9.77
N VAL A 262 -18.94 3.27 -9.38
CA VAL A 262 -17.89 2.67 -10.24
C VAL A 262 -18.50 2.15 -11.54
N ASN A 263 -19.49 1.27 -11.43
CA ASN A 263 -20.17 0.67 -12.59
C ASN A 263 -21.70 0.96 -12.60
N LYS A 264 -22.17 1.88 -11.77
CA LYS A 264 -23.60 2.24 -11.61
C LYS A 264 -24.49 1.02 -11.32
N ASN A 265 -24.00 0.11 -10.45
CA ASN A 265 -24.63 -1.17 -10.21
C ASN A 265 -24.68 -1.51 -8.71
N TYR A 266 -25.84 -1.98 -8.24
CA TYR A 266 -26.01 -2.45 -6.86
C TYR A 266 -25.21 -3.71 -6.54
N PHE A 267 -24.87 -4.52 -7.55
CA PHE A 267 -24.04 -5.70 -7.38
C PHE A 267 -22.66 -5.32 -6.79
N ASP A 268 -22.06 -4.22 -7.23
CA ASP A 268 -20.79 -3.72 -6.72
C ASP A 268 -20.87 -3.35 -5.24
N VAL A 269 -22.00 -2.81 -4.79
CA VAL A 269 -22.21 -2.57 -3.36
C VAL A 269 -22.20 -3.89 -2.57
N SER A 270 -22.81 -4.95 -3.14
CA SER A 270 -22.79 -6.29 -2.52
C SER A 270 -21.39 -6.89 -2.49
N VAL A 271 -20.58 -6.69 -3.54
CA VAL A 271 -19.18 -7.09 -3.59
C VAL A 271 -18.38 -6.34 -2.54
N ALA A 272 -18.51 -5.01 -2.43
CA ALA A 272 -17.83 -4.21 -1.41
C ALA A 272 -18.19 -4.68 0.00
N LEU A 273 -19.47 -4.96 0.28
CA LEU A 273 -19.92 -5.50 1.57
C LEU A 273 -19.30 -6.87 1.86
N SER A 274 -19.27 -7.76 0.86
CA SER A 274 -18.67 -9.09 1.00
C SER A 274 -17.19 -9.00 1.32
N PHE A 275 -16.45 -8.15 0.61
CA PHE A 275 -15.04 -7.89 0.88
C PHE A 275 -14.82 -7.22 2.24
N GLY A 276 -15.73 -6.34 2.67
CA GLY A 276 -15.70 -5.74 4.01
C GLY A 276 -15.86 -6.78 5.12
N ALA A 277 -16.81 -7.71 4.96
CA ALA A 277 -17.03 -8.81 5.90
C ALA A 277 -15.83 -9.78 5.94
N VAL A 278 -15.29 -10.14 4.77
CA VAL A 278 -14.09 -10.97 4.66
C VAL A 278 -12.89 -10.30 5.29
N ALA A 279 -12.67 -9.00 5.03
CA ALA A 279 -11.57 -8.24 5.60
C ALA A 279 -11.68 -8.09 7.12
N TRP A 280 -12.91 -7.96 7.64
CA TRP A 280 -13.16 -7.98 9.07
C TRP A 280 -12.78 -9.33 9.70
N LEU A 281 -13.18 -10.44 9.08
CA LEU A 281 -12.80 -11.78 9.53
C LEU A 281 -11.27 -11.95 9.50
N PHE A 282 -10.62 -11.47 8.44
CA PHE A 282 -9.16 -11.53 8.31
C PHE A 282 -8.44 -10.70 9.37
N ARG A 283 -8.98 -9.52 9.71
CA ARG A 283 -8.48 -8.73 10.83
C ARG A 283 -8.56 -9.49 12.15
N ARG A 284 -9.63 -10.26 12.39
CA ARG A 284 -9.79 -11.14 13.56
C ARG A 284 -8.77 -12.28 13.58
N LEU A 285 -8.39 -12.78 12.42
CA LEU A 285 -7.39 -13.84 12.24
C LEU A 285 -5.95 -13.31 12.14
N ASP A 286 -5.73 -12.00 12.31
CA ASP A 286 -4.44 -11.33 12.07
C ASP A 286 -3.89 -11.57 10.64
N LEU A 287 -4.76 -11.68 9.64
CA LEU A 287 -4.37 -11.76 8.23
C LEU A 287 -4.25 -10.34 7.67
N PRO A 288 -3.11 -9.99 7.05
CA PRO A 288 -2.89 -8.65 6.51
C PRO A 288 -3.69 -8.42 5.22
N ALA A 289 -4.35 -7.25 5.08
CA ALA A 289 -5.15 -6.92 3.90
C ALA A 289 -4.30 -6.57 2.66
N VAL A 290 -3.12 -5.99 2.85
CA VAL A 290 -2.24 -5.57 1.74
C VAL A 290 -1.81 -6.73 0.84
N PRO A 291 -1.41 -7.90 1.34
CA PRO A 291 -1.15 -9.07 0.52
C PRO A 291 -2.34 -9.54 -0.32
N ILE A 292 -3.57 -9.48 0.21
CA ILE A 292 -4.77 -9.83 -0.56
C ILE A 292 -4.92 -8.91 -1.75
N LEU A 293 -4.78 -7.60 -1.50
CA LEU A 293 -4.84 -6.59 -2.54
C LEU A 293 -3.80 -6.84 -3.64
N LEU A 294 -2.54 -7.06 -3.25
CA LEU A 294 -1.47 -7.30 -4.21
C LEU A 294 -1.68 -8.60 -4.99
N GLY A 295 -2.20 -9.64 -4.34
CA GLY A 295 -2.62 -10.87 -5.03
C GLY A 295 -3.74 -10.60 -6.05
N LEU A 296 -4.73 -9.79 -5.71
CA LEU A 296 -5.81 -9.41 -6.61
C LEU A 296 -5.30 -8.61 -7.82
N VAL A 297 -4.42 -7.63 -7.59
CA VAL A 297 -3.85 -6.77 -8.64
C VAL A 297 -2.92 -7.56 -9.57
N LEU A 298 -1.98 -8.31 -8.99
CA LEU A 298 -0.96 -9.02 -9.77
C LEU A 298 -1.44 -10.35 -10.34
N GLY A 299 -2.58 -10.87 -9.87
CA GLY A 299 -3.04 -12.21 -10.22
C GLY A 299 -3.23 -12.40 -11.73
N ASN A 300 -4.00 -11.53 -12.35
CA ASN A 300 -4.26 -11.58 -13.79
C ASN A 300 -2.97 -11.41 -14.62
N MET A 301 -2.10 -10.45 -14.22
CA MET A 301 -0.82 -10.24 -14.91
C MET A 301 0.11 -11.44 -14.76
N THR A 302 0.18 -12.01 -13.55
CA THR A 302 1.01 -13.19 -13.27
C THR A 302 0.56 -14.39 -14.09
N GLU A 303 -0.74 -14.70 -14.05
CA GLU A 303 -1.29 -15.84 -14.80
C GLU A 303 -1.10 -15.66 -16.32
N THR A 304 -1.48 -14.51 -16.84
CA THR A 304 -1.39 -14.24 -18.28
C THR A 304 0.05 -14.34 -18.78
N ASN A 305 1.01 -13.76 -18.07
CA ASN A 305 2.41 -13.81 -18.48
C ASN A 305 3.04 -15.20 -18.28
N PHE A 306 2.63 -15.94 -17.25
CA PHE A 306 3.05 -17.32 -17.04
C PHE A 306 2.61 -18.22 -18.20
N ARG A 307 1.31 -18.19 -18.52
CA ARG A 307 0.74 -19.00 -19.60
C ARG A 307 1.28 -18.62 -20.98
N ARG A 308 1.44 -17.31 -21.24
CA ARG A 308 2.07 -16.86 -22.50
C ARG A 308 3.51 -17.32 -22.63
N ALA A 309 4.29 -17.30 -21.54
CA ALA A 309 5.67 -17.78 -21.56
C ALA A 309 5.72 -19.27 -21.89
N LEU A 310 4.88 -20.10 -21.27
CA LEU A 310 4.79 -21.53 -21.56
C LEU A 310 4.32 -21.80 -22.99
N LEU A 311 3.35 -21.06 -23.51
CA LEU A 311 2.92 -21.21 -24.91
C LEU A 311 4.04 -20.89 -25.90
N LEU A 312 4.88 -19.89 -25.62
CA LEU A 312 6.02 -19.50 -26.45
C LEU A 312 7.15 -20.54 -26.43
N SER A 313 7.20 -21.38 -25.41
CA SER A 313 8.21 -22.45 -25.26
C SER A 313 7.68 -23.85 -25.48
N ASP A 314 6.51 -24.00 -26.12
CA ASP A 314 5.83 -25.28 -26.30
C ASP A 314 5.69 -26.09 -24.99
N GLY A 315 5.49 -25.38 -23.87
CA GLY A 315 5.33 -26.00 -22.56
C GLY A 315 6.64 -26.22 -21.78
N ASP A 316 7.79 -25.83 -22.33
CA ASP A 316 9.07 -25.99 -21.64
C ASP A 316 9.27 -24.93 -20.54
N PRO A 317 9.35 -25.31 -19.24
CA PRO A 317 9.57 -24.41 -18.15
C PRO A 317 10.98 -23.81 -18.11
N SER A 318 11.93 -24.31 -18.91
CA SER A 318 13.30 -23.77 -18.97
C SER A 318 13.33 -22.31 -19.45
N ILE A 319 12.25 -21.82 -20.08
CA ILE A 319 12.10 -20.43 -20.49
C ILE A 319 12.27 -19.42 -19.33
N PHE A 320 11.91 -19.83 -18.11
CA PHE A 320 12.06 -18.97 -16.93
C PHE A 320 13.49 -18.84 -16.39
N VAL A 321 14.43 -19.62 -16.94
CA VAL A 321 15.87 -19.54 -16.63
C VAL A 321 16.72 -19.28 -17.88
N SER A 322 16.13 -19.11 -19.04
CA SER A 322 16.83 -18.93 -20.32
C SER A 322 17.37 -17.52 -20.53
N SER A 323 16.71 -16.51 -19.95
CA SER A 323 17.09 -15.10 -20.10
C SER A 323 17.93 -14.62 -18.92
N GLY A 324 18.96 -13.79 -19.19
CA GLY A 324 19.74 -13.14 -18.13
C GLY A 324 18.89 -12.29 -17.19
N TYR A 325 17.82 -11.69 -17.69
CA TYR A 325 16.85 -10.94 -16.88
C TYR A 325 16.07 -11.87 -15.94
N CYS A 326 15.63 -13.02 -16.40
CA CYS A 326 14.96 -14.02 -15.55
C CYS A 326 15.86 -14.47 -14.40
N ILE A 327 17.13 -14.78 -14.71
CA ILE A 327 18.13 -15.17 -13.70
C ILE A 327 18.35 -14.04 -12.69
N ALA A 328 18.46 -12.78 -13.15
CA ALA A 328 18.61 -11.64 -12.27
C ALA A 328 17.41 -11.50 -11.31
N PHE A 329 16.17 -11.66 -11.78
CA PHE A 329 14.99 -11.65 -10.92
C PHE A 329 14.95 -12.84 -9.96
N ILE A 330 15.38 -14.04 -10.35
CA ILE A 330 15.51 -15.17 -9.43
C ILE A 330 16.46 -14.84 -8.28
N VAL A 331 17.61 -14.26 -8.60
CA VAL A 331 18.59 -13.83 -7.58
C VAL A 331 17.97 -12.78 -6.67
N LEU A 332 17.27 -11.79 -7.23
CA LEU A 332 16.57 -10.75 -6.46
C LEU A 332 15.50 -11.34 -5.53
N ILE A 333 14.72 -12.33 -6.01
CA ILE A 333 13.72 -13.05 -5.22
C ILE A 333 14.39 -13.76 -4.03
N ILE A 334 15.47 -14.47 -4.27
CA ILE A 334 16.21 -15.20 -3.22
C ILE A 334 16.77 -14.23 -2.18
N VAL A 335 17.39 -13.14 -2.64
CA VAL A 335 17.94 -12.08 -1.77
C VAL A 335 16.83 -11.42 -0.94
N ALA A 336 15.70 -11.09 -1.58
CA ALA A 336 14.55 -10.50 -0.89
C ALA A 336 13.99 -11.44 0.18
N LEU A 337 13.77 -12.71 -0.13
CA LEU A 337 13.31 -13.72 0.84
C LEU A 337 14.29 -13.87 2.01
N TRP A 338 15.57 -13.94 1.72
CA TRP A 338 16.61 -14.02 2.77
C TRP A 338 16.61 -12.78 3.67
N ALA A 339 16.51 -11.58 3.08
CA ALA A 339 16.45 -10.33 3.82
C ALA A 339 15.19 -10.24 4.69
N ILE A 340 14.03 -10.65 4.17
CA ILE A 340 12.76 -10.70 4.90
C ILE A 340 12.84 -11.66 6.08
N ILE A 341 13.35 -12.87 5.88
CA ILE A 341 13.49 -13.88 6.93
C ILE A 341 14.45 -13.39 8.01
N LYS A 342 15.56 -12.76 7.62
CA LYS A 342 16.56 -12.22 8.57
C LYS A 342 15.97 -11.05 9.37
N SER A 343 15.27 -10.13 8.73
CA SER A 343 14.63 -8.99 9.39
C SER A 343 13.61 -9.47 10.44
N LYS A 344 12.75 -10.43 10.09
CA LYS A 344 11.75 -10.97 11.02
C LYS A 344 12.36 -11.73 12.20
N LYS A 345 13.50 -12.42 12.00
CA LYS A 345 14.22 -13.04 13.12
C LYS A 345 14.76 -12.01 14.10
N VAL A 346 15.24 -10.86 13.60
CA VAL A 346 15.71 -9.75 14.44
C VAL A 346 14.54 -9.12 15.21
N GLU A 347 13.43 -8.85 14.55
CA GLU A 347 12.23 -8.27 15.15
C GLU A 347 11.67 -9.15 16.28
N MET A 348 11.55 -10.46 16.06
CA MET A 348 11.13 -11.42 17.09
C MET A 348 12.09 -11.48 18.29
N LYS A 349 13.39 -11.34 18.07
CA LYS A 349 14.36 -11.30 19.18
C LYS A 349 14.18 -10.02 20.00
N THR A 350 13.98 -8.89 19.33
CA THR A 350 13.78 -7.59 19.98
C THR A 350 12.48 -7.57 20.79
N GLN A 351 11.38 -8.10 20.24
CA GLN A 351 10.11 -8.22 20.98
C GLN A 351 10.26 -9.07 22.25
N LYS A 352 10.91 -10.23 22.16
CA LYS A 352 11.15 -11.09 23.34
C LYS A 352 11.99 -10.41 24.41
N VAL A 353 12.96 -9.56 24.02
CA VAL A 353 13.76 -8.80 24.99
C VAL A 353 12.92 -7.72 25.67
N VAL A 354 12.07 -7.03 24.90
CA VAL A 354 11.14 -6.00 25.44
C VAL A 354 10.09 -6.63 26.37
N GLU A 355 9.47 -7.75 25.98
CA GLU A 355 8.50 -8.47 26.82
C GLU A 355 9.16 -8.96 28.14
N LYS A 356 10.41 -9.41 28.07
CA LYS A 356 11.14 -9.84 29.25
C LYS A 356 11.48 -8.68 30.19
N ALA A 357 11.87 -7.54 29.65
CA ALA A 357 12.12 -6.32 30.42
C ALA A 357 10.84 -5.78 31.08
N MET A 358 9.68 -5.86 30.40
CA MET A 358 8.39 -5.44 30.95
C MET A 358 7.80 -6.42 32.00
N ALA A 359 8.29 -7.64 32.06
CA ALA A 359 7.86 -8.64 33.05
C ALA A 359 8.73 -8.64 34.31
N GLU A 360 9.88 -7.94 34.27
CA GLU A 360 10.80 -7.79 35.39
C GLU A 360 10.60 -6.46 36.18
N ASP A 361 9.80 -5.53 35.62
CA ASP A 361 9.28 -4.32 36.29
C ASP A 361 7.87 -4.57 36.85
#